data_28436d019229179cb042f33fdcc90fd7
#
_entry.id   28436d019229179cb042f33fdcc90fd7
#
_cell.length_a   1.000
_cell.length_b   1.000
_cell.length_c   1.000
_cell.angle_alpha   90.00
_cell.angle_beta   90.00
_cell.angle_gamma   90.00
#
_symmetry.space_group_name_H-M   'P 1'
#
loop_
_entity.id
_entity.type
_entity.pdbx_description
1 polymer ?
#
loop_
_entity_poly.entity_id
_entity_poly.type
_entity_poly.pdbx_seq_one_letter_code
_entity_poly.pdbx_strand_id
1 'polypeptide(L)'
;MNPQNFTRMDLSRRLIRVARPVLFPLVFSLLARIVALVLGIALFAVGTWALGSYASDPASVTLSWVVWALVIMSLLKALFRYLEQYAGHYVAFRSLALLRNYFFDSLEPQAPAMTEGADTGDLLSRVTKDVDRVEVFFAHTLVPLATAVIVPIGTVVWMGVAISPLNALVLAPFLALAGICVPTVGGKTTDEAAQVLRATRGRLSHHVTDSVQGVREVIAFGAQEHRMKEMADELEEYIFQAQYKTSFWIAVRRGFNQALLPLAVVAQLLVACSAYPSGKLSIAQVTMSLGVALASFAPVLAVEDLTADLDQAYASAARIFAVTDREPLVPDPEAPRPIAGSGDLQITGVDFTYPQVAIASGLQDDSEGYENHRPQVLHDVTVTIPAGSTTAIVGASGSGKSTLAALLARVWDPDSGSISIGGVDLREDSQEHIRSVVTLAPQRAHVFNDSIRANLLLARPDASDAELNDALEAVDLSEWVASENEGIDTKVGEMGERISGGQRQRLALARALLRETPIMILDEATSQVDRETEARVLAGIRRRTSDKTLIVVAHRLDTIRDADQIIVMDSGRIVEVGTWDQLYESGGALRALADREEGAR
;
A
#
# COMPACT_ATOMS: atom_id res chain seq x y z
N MET A 1 -10.88 -9.26 7.00
CA MET A 1 -10.98 -8.70 8.38
C MET A 1 -11.28 -7.20 8.30
N ASN A 2 -12.26 -6.72 9.06
CA ASN A 2 -12.61 -5.30 9.07
C ASN A 2 -11.45 -4.49 9.70
N PRO A 3 -10.96 -3.37 9.11
CA PRO A 3 -9.90 -2.53 9.67
C PRO A 3 -10.17 -2.02 11.08
N GLN A 4 -11.43 -2.05 11.51
CA GLN A 4 -11.87 -1.62 12.85
C GLN A 4 -11.48 -2.59 13.98
N ASN A 5 -10.96 -3.79 13.71
CA ASN A 5 -10.67 -4.80 14.73
C ASN A 5 -9.24 -4.79 15.29
N PHE A 6 -8.35 -3.91 14.80
CA PHE A 6 -6.99 -3.86 15.32
C PHE A 6 -6.88 -2.94 16.55
N THR A 7 -6.37 -3.48 17.65
CA THR A 7 -6.01 -2.62 18.79
C THR A 7 -4.70 -1.86 18.51
N ARG A 8 -4.51 -0.68 19.12
CA ARG A 8 -3.25 0.07 19.02
C ARG A 8 -2.03 -0.78 19.43
N MET A 9 -2.21 -1.67 20.41
CA MET A 9 -1.16 -2.57 20.89
C MET A 9 -0.79 -3.62 19.82
N ASP A 10 -1.79 -4.19 19.13
CA ASP A 10 -1.55 -5.17 18.07
C ASP A 10 -0.82 -4.53 16.88
N LEU A 11 -1.26 -3.33 16.46
CA LEU A 11 -0.59 -2.57 15.42
C LEU A 11 0.87 -2.26 15.78
N SER A 12 1.12 -1.79 17.02
CA SER A 12 2.47 -1.53 17.50
C SER A 12 3.35 -2.77 17.49
N ARG A 13 2.84 -3.91 17.97
CA ARG A 13 3.59 -5.18 17.97
C ARG A 13 3.92 -5.65 16.55
N ARG A 14 3.01 -5.49 15.60
CA ARG A 14 3.22 -5.85 14.20
C ARG A 14 4.24 -4.94 13.53
N LEU A 15 4.11 -3.63 13.71
CA LEU A 15 5.07 -2.66 13.19
C LEU A 15 6.49 -2.93 13.72
N ILE A 16 6.64 -3.18 15.03
CA ILE A 16 7.92 -3.54 15.63
C ILE A 16 8.46 -4.87 15.08
N ARG A 17 7.59 -5.84 14.79
CA ARG A 17 8.00 -7.11 14.20
C ARG A 17 8.58 -6.93 12.80
N VAL A 18 7.91 -6.16 11.93
CA VAL A 18 8.41 -5.83 10.59
C VAL A 18 9.72 -5.04 10.66
N ALA A 19 9.81 -4.10 11.62
CA ALA A 19 11.00 -3.28 11.82
C ALA A 19 12.09 -3.94 12.68
N ARG A 20 12.00 -5.25 12.98
CA ARG A 20 12.98 -5.98 13.81
C ARG A 20 14.44 -5.74 13.40
N PRO A 21 14.81 -5.67 12.11
CA PRO A 21 16.19 -5.42 11.69
C PRO A 21 16.75 -4.04 12.11
N VAL A 22 15.89 -3.06 12.42
CA VAL A 22 16.29 -1.69 12.80
C VAL A 22 16.13 -1.39 14.29
N LEU A 23 15.83 -2.41 15.11
CA LEU A 23 15.70 -2.22 16.57
C LEU A 23 17.00 -1.75 17.23
N PHE A 24 18.16 -2.25 16.80
CA PHE A 24 19.45 -1.81 17.37
C PHE A 24 19.73 -0.32 17.11
N PRO A 25 19.64 0.21 15.87
CA PRO A 25 19.73 1.64 15.62
C PRO A 25 18.66 2.47 16.38
N LEU A 26 17.45 1.93 16.58
CA LEU A 26 16.38 2.59 17.33
C LEU A 26 16.77 2.76 18.82
N VAL A 27 17.28 1.70 19.46
CA VAL A 27 17.77 1.76 20.85
C VAL A 27 18.95 2.72 20.95
N PHE A 28 19.87 2.71 19.99
CA PHE A 28 20.98 3.66 19.94
C PHE A 28 20.48 5.12 19.86
N SER A 29 19.50 5.40 19.01
CA SER A 29 18.86 6.72 18.90
C SER A 29 18.22 7.14 20.24
N LEU A 30 17.52 6.22 20.92
CA LEU A 30 16.93 6.45 22.24
C LEU A 30 18.00 6.83 23.29
N LEU A 31 19.08 6.06 23.37
CA LEU A 31 20.16 6.32 24.32
C LEU A 31 20.85 7.67 24.03
N ALA A 32 21.14 7.94 22.76
CA ALA A 32 21.73 9.21 22.34
C ALA A 32 20.82 10.41 22.71
N ARG A 33 19.50 10.27 22.53
CA ARG A 33 18.51 11.30 22.93
C ARG A 33 18.48 11.49 24.45
N ILE A 34 18.47 10.41 25.24
CA ILE A 34 18.51 10.50 26.71
C ILE A 34 19.76 11.28 27.14
N VAL A 35 20.93 10.94 26.59
CA VAL A 35 22.19 11.63 26.91
C VAL A 35 22.12 13.11 26.53
N ALA A 36 21.63 13.44 25.35
CA ALA A 36 21.50 14.82 24.90
C ALA A 36 20.55 15.64 25.79
N LEU A 37 19.41 15.05 26.24
CA LEU A 37 18.47 15.70 27.15
C LEU A 37 19.05 15.88 28.56
N VAL A 38 19.71 14.86 29.10
CA VAL A 38 20.38 14.92 30.40
C VAL A 38 21.49 15.98 30.40
N LEU A 39 22.31 16.04 29.32
CA LEU A 39 23.31 17.11 29.16
C LEU A 39 22.65 18.49 29.07
N GLY A 40 21.47 18.60 28.45
CA GLY A 40 20.71 19.84 28.43
C GLY A 40 20.26 20.28 29.82
N ILE A 41 19.78 19.38 30.67
CA ILE A 41 19.41 19.64 32.06
C ILE A 41 20.66 19.97 32.87
N ALA A 42 21.76 19.22 32.69
CA ALA A 42 23.02 19.42 33.38
C ALA A 42 23.66 20.78 33.07
N LEU A 43 23.55 21.28 31.84
CA LEU A 43 23.99 22.63 31.47
C LEU A 43 23.34 23.71 32.34
N PHE A 44 22.03 23.64 32.49
CA PHE A 44 21.26 24.59 33.33
C PHE A 44 21.60 24.37 34.81
N ALA A 45 21.70 23.12 35.27
CA ALA A 45 22.05 22.78 36.66
C ALA A 45 23.41 23.35 37.04
N VAL A 46 24.47 23.08 36.24
CA VAL A 46 25.83 23.55 36.52
C VAL A 46 25.93 25.06 36.37
N GLY A 47 25.33 25.67 35.35
CA GLY A 47 25.35 27.13 35.15
C GLY A 47 24.69 27.89 36.30
N THR A 48 23.51 27.43 36.74
CA THR A 48 22.79 28.09 37.84
C THR A 48 23.42 27.78 39.21
N TRP A 49 23.95 26.55 39.39
CA TRP A 49 24.77 26.21 40.59
C TRP A 49 25.99 27.11 40.71
N ALA A 50 26.73 27.29 39.61
CA ALA A 50 27.93 28.13 39.61
C ALA A 50 27.60 29.61 39.94
N LEU A 51 26.48 30.13 39.37
CA LEU A 51 26.00 31.48 39.67
C LEU A 51 25.65 31.64 41.15
N GLY A 52 24.93 30.69 41.74
CA GLY A 52 24.55 30.74 43.16
C GLY A 52 25.78 30.57 44.08
N SER A 53 26.73 29.71 43.74
CA SER A 53 27.98 29.55 44.49
C SER A 53 28.84 30.81 44.44
N TYR A 54 28.99 31.40 43.24
CA TYR A 54 29.75 32.65 43.09
C TYR A 54 29.11 33.83 43.85
N ALA A 55 27.76 33.90 43.84
CA ALA A 55 27.04 34.92 44.60
C ALA A 55 27.18 34.77 46.11
N SER A 56 27.41 33.54 46.62
CA SER A 56 27.62 33.27 48.05
C SER A 56 29.05 33.52 48.45
N ASP A 57 30.01 33.05 47.66
CA ASP A 57 31.46 33.23 47.86
C ASP A 57 32.16 33.16 46.48
N PRO A 58 32.63 34.32 45.98
CA PRO A 58 33.33 34.39 44.70
C PRO A 58 34.59 33.50 44.64
N ALA A 59 35.22 33.18 45.77
CA ALA A 59 36.39 32.32 45.80
C ALA A 59 36.07 30.81 45.72
N SER A 60 34.80 30.44 45.93
CA SER A 60 34.36 29.04 45.91
C SER A 60 34.30 28.42 44.51
N VAL A 61 34.28 29.23 43.43
CA VAL A 61 34.10 28.77 42.05
C VAL A 61 35.23 29.28 41.15
N THR A 62 35.95 28.36 40.55
CA THR A 62 36.91 28.68 39.48
C THR A 62 36.17 28.88 38.16
N LEU A 63 36.02 30.12 37.72
CA LEU A 63 35.24 30.48 36.52
C LEU A 63 35.69 29.75 35.24
N SER A 64 37.02 29.58 35.07
CA SER A 64 37.57 28.85 33.92
C SER A 64 37.11 27.40 33.86
N TRP A 65 37.01 26.71 35.02
CA TRP A 65 36.48 25.33 35.05
C TRP A 65 35.00 25.30 34.63
N VAL A 66 34.18 26.22 35.14
CA VAL A 66 32.73 26.28 34.78
C VAL A 66 32.57 26.54 33.28
N VAL A 67 33.32 27.50 32.73
CA VAL A 67 33.25 27.81 31.28
C VAL A 67 33.60 26.57 30.46
N TRP A 68 34.73 25.91 30.77
CA TRP A 68 35.10 24.71 30.03
C TRP A 68 34.12 23.55 30.22
N ALA A 69 33.56 23.36 31.40
CA ALA A 69 32.54 22.36 31.65
C ALA A 69 31.28 22.63 30.79
N LEU A 70 30.80 23.87 30.75
CA LEU A 70 29.64 24.26 29.92
C LEU A 70 29.91 24.10 28.41
N VAL A 71 31.11 24.48 27.95
CA VAL A 71 31.54 24.31 26.55
C VAL A 71 31.58 22.82 26.18
N ILE A 72 32.24 21.99 26.98
CA ILE A 72 32.32 20.55 26.71
C ILE A 72 30.95 19.90 26.73
N MET A 73 30.10 20.21 27.72
CA MET A 73 28.74 19.68 27.78
C MET A 73 27.90 20.14 26.58
N SER A 74 28.05 21.39 26.11
CA SER A 74 27.36 21.90 24.94
C SER A 74 27.78 21.17 23.65
N LEU A 75 29.09 20.92 23.49
CA LEU A 75 29.63 20.17 22.35
C LEU A 75 29.14 18.70 22.37
N LEU A 76 29.20 18.06 23.55
CA LEU A 76 28.69 16.70 23.70
C LEU A 76 27.19 16.62 23.44
N LYS A 77 26.41 17.57 23.96
CA LYS A 77 24.95 17.67 23.65
C LYS A 77 24.71 17.77 22.16
N ALA A 78 25.44 18.62 21.45
CA ALA A 78 25.33 18.80 20.02
C ALA A 78 25.68 17.49 19.27
N LEU A 79 26.77 16.81 19.68
CA LEU A 79 27.18 15.53 19.12
C LEU A 79 26.09 14.45 19.30
N PHE A 80 25.61 14.26 20.54
CA PHE A 80 24.57 13.26 20.82
C PHE A 80 23.25 13.60 20.16
N ARG A 81 22.92 14.88 20.00
CA ARG A 81 21.75 15.31 19.21
C ARG A 81 21.91 14.97 17.73
N TYR A 82 23.10 15.17 17.17
CA TYR A 82 23.40 14.74 15.80
C TYR A 82 23.28 13.22 15.62
N LEU A 83 23.88 12.45 16.53
CA LEU A 83 23.83 10.98 16.50
C LEU A 83 22.40 10.45 16.62
N GLU A 84 21.61 11.04 17.50
CA GLU A 84 20.18 10.72 17.65
C GLU A 84 19.41 10.97 16.35
N GLN A 85 19.59 12.14 15.73
CA GLN A 85 18.93 12.49 14.49
C GLN A 85 19.37 11.56 13.35
N TYR A 86 20.66 11.33 13.20
CA TYR A 86 21.19 10.42 12.18
C TYR A 86 20.60 9.01 12.31
N ALA A 87 20.66 8.44 13.52
CA ALA A 87 20.11 7.11 13.76
C ALA A 87 18.59 7.06 13.59
N GLY A 88 17.88 8.11 14.03
CA GLY A 88 16.42 8.23 13.87
C GLY A 88 16.00 8.23 12.39
N HIS A 89 16.64 9.02 11.57
CA HIS A 89 16.36 9.04 10.13
C HIS A 89 16.74 7.72 9.43
N TYR A 90 17.87 7.11 9.82
CA TYR A 90 18.23 5.79 9.31
C TYR A 90 17.14 4.75 9.62
N VAL A 91 16.62 4.72 10.85
CA VAL A 91 15.51 3.84 11.25
C VAL A 91 14.27 4.14 10.41
N ALA A 92 13.92 5.41 10.25
CA ALA A 92 12.77 5.85 9.47
C ALA A 92 12.82 5.30 8.04
N PHE A 93 13.83 5.68 7.28
CA PHE A 93 13.94 5.28 5.86
C PHE A 93 14.07 3.77 5.68
N ARG A 94 14.82 3.10 6.57
CA ARG A 94 14.94 1.64 6.49
C ARG A 94 13.62 0.92 6.82
N SER A 95 12.85 1.44 7.79
CA SER A 95 11.53 0.89 8.13
C SER A 95 10.54 1.04 6.98
N LEU A 96 10.57 2.17 6.23
CA LEU A 96 9.75 2.35 5.03
C LEU A 96 10.07 1.29 3.97
N ALA A 97 11.35 1.06 3.69
CA ALA A 97 11.76 0.03 2.73
C ALA A 97 11.30 -1.37 3.16
N LEU A 98 11.43 -1.70 4.46
CA LEU A 98 10.97 -2.98 5.01
C LEU A 98 9.44 -3.14 4.91
N LEU A 99 8.67 -2.08 5.18
CA LEU A 99 7.21 -2.11 5.06
C LEU A 99 6.76 -2.24 3.61
N ARG A 100 7.43 -1.56 2.66
CA ARG A 100 7.13 -1.71 1.24
C ARG A 100 7.39 -3.14 0.76
N ASN A 101 8.55 -3.69 1.09
CA ASN A 101 8.84 -5.08 0.75
C ASN A 101 7.81 -6.04 1.38
N TYR A 102 7.52 -5.88 2.67
CA TYR A 102 6.50 -6.70 3.35
C TYR A 102 5.13 -6.61 2.67
N PHE A 103 4.73 -5.41 2.21
CA PHE A 103 3.47 -5.23 1.48
C PHE A 103 3.49 -5.97 0.14
N PHE A 104 4.56 -5.83 -0.64
CA PHE A 104 4.70 -6.52 -1.92
C PHE A 104 4.76 -8.04 -1.76
N ASP A 105 5.56 -8.55 -0.83
CA ASP A 105 5.69 -9.98 -0.54
C ASP A 105 4.34 -10.59 -0.11
N SER A 106 3.50 -9.79 0.57
CA SER A 106 2.15 -10.21 0.97
C SER A 106 1.11 -10.08 -0.15
N LEU A 107 1.32 -9.17 -1.11
CA LEU A 107 0.40 -8.94 -2.23
C LEU A 107 0.61 -9.97 -3.35
N GLU A 108 1.85 -10.42 -3.57
CA GLU A 108 2.18 -11.35 -4.64
C GLU A 108 1.33 -12.64 -4.63
N PRO A 109 1.15 -13.36 -3.48
CA PRO A 109 0.30 -14.54 -3.43
C PRO A 109 -1.19 -14.27 -3.65
N GLN A 110 -1.63 -13.00 -3.54
CA GLN A 110 -3.01 -12.59 -3.72
C GLN A 110 -3.31 -12.19 -5.18
N ALA A 111 -2.27 -12.00 -6.00
CA ALA A 111 -2.41 -11.66 -7.42
C ALA A 111 -2.58 -12.93 -8.28
N PRO A 112 -3.28 -12.84 -9.43
CA PRO A 112 -3.90 -11.65 -10.01
C PRO A 112 -5.32 -11.37 -9.49
N ALA A 113 -5.96 -12.32 -8.83
CA ALA A 113 -7.37 -12.29 -8.41
C ALA A 113 -7.74 -11.00 -7.64
N MET A 114 -6.86 -10.55 -6.74
CA MET A 114 -7.10 -9.32 -5.98
C MET A 114 -6.97 -8.06 -6.84
N THR A 115 -6.05 -8.06 -7.80
CA THR A 115 -5.78 -6.86 -8.63
C THR A 115 -6.84 -6.63 -9.70
N GLU A 116 -7.53 -7.66 -10.18
CA GLU A 116 -8.62 -7.54 -11.14
C GLU A 116 -9.90 -6.93 -10.55
N GLY A 117 -10.10 -7.10 -9.23
CA GLY A 117 -11.28 -6.56 -8.53
C GLY A 117 -10.99 -5.30 -7.71
N ALA A 118 -9.74 -4.85 -7.63
CA ALA A 118 -9.29 -3.77 -6.77
C ALA A 118 -9.14 -2.44 -7.55
N ASP A 119 -9.45 -1.33 -6.89
CA ASP A 119 -9.02 -0.02 -7.37
C ASP A 119 -7.49 0.08 -7.23
N THR A 120 -6.79 -0.01 -8.36
CA THR A 120 -5.32 0.10 -8.43
C THR A 120 -4.81 1.40 -7.81
N GLY A 121 -5.59 2.48 -7.89
CA GLY A 121 -5.27 3.76 -7.27
C GLY A 121 -5.27 3.68 -5.73
N ASP A 122 -6.18 2.92 -5.13
CA ASP A 122 -6.21 2.70 -3.68
C ASP A 122 -5.01 1.87 -3.21
N LEU A 123 -4.66 0.78 -3.91
CA LEU A 123 -3.47 -0.01 -3.61
C LEU A 123 -2.18 0.84 -3.71
N LEU A 124 -2.04 1.64 -4.77
CA LEU A 124 -0.91 2.55 -4.94
C LEU A 124 -0.84 3.60 -3.82
N SER A 125 -1.99 4.15 -3.42
CA SER A 125 -2.08 5.10 -2.30
C SER A 125 -1.63 4.47 -0.98
N ARG A 126 -1.93 3.19 -0.73
CA ARG A 126 -1.50 2.46 0.47
C ARG A 126 0.00 2.21 0.49
N VAL A 127 0.57 1.75 -0.62
CA VAL A 127 2.02 1.51 -0.74
C VAL A 127 2.84 2.79 -0.61
N THR A 128 2.31 3.91 -1.07
CA THR A 128 3.02 5.20 -1.05
C THR A 128 2.66 6.00 0.20
N LYS A 129 1.45 6.57 0.24
CA LYS A 129 1.04 7.53 1.27
C LYS A 129 0.87 6.92 2.66
N ASP A 130 0.30 5.69 2.75
CA ASP A 130 0.09 5.08 4.06
C ASP A 130 1.38 4.55 4.65
N VAL A 131 2.28 3.97 3.84
CA VAL A 131 3.61 3.58 4.29
C VAL A 131 4.40 4.80 4.78
N ASP A 132 4.41 5.90 4.01
CA ASP A 132 5.10 7.14 4.42
C ASP A 132 4.57 7.70 5.76
N ARG A 133 3.27 7.58 6.03
CA ARG A 133 2.69 8.00 7.32
C ARG A 133 3.10 7.14 8.50
N VAL A 134 3.39 5.86 8.28
CA VAL A 134 3.89 4.97 9.32
C VAL A 134 5.32 5.33 9.76
N GLU A 135 6.08 6.09 8.94
CA GLU A 135 7.39 6.62 9.33
C GLU A 135 7.33 7.37 10.66
N VAL A 136 6.29 8.17 10.86
CA VAL A 136 6.08 8.99 12.07
C VAL A 136 6.08 8.14 13.33
N PHE A 137 5.57 6.90 13.27
CA PHE A 137 5.59 5.96 14.40
C PHE A 137 7.02 5.65 14.84
N PHE A 138 7.93 5.39 13.91
CA PHE A 138 9.32 5.01 14.21
C PHE A 138 10.20 6.20 14.54
N ALA A 139 10.16 7.26 13.71
CA ALA A 139 11.06 8.41 13.83
C ALA A 139 10.63 9.39 14.91
N HIS A 140 9.33 9.66 15.02
CA HIS A 140 8.82 10.80 15.79
C HIS A 140 7.96 10.40 16.99
N THR A 141 7.68 9.11 17.22
CA THR A 141 6.81 8.69 18.33
C THR A 141 7.53 7.86 19.39
N LEU A 142 8.15 6.75 19.02
CA LEU A 142 8.69 5.80 20.00
C LEU A 142 9.77 6.42 20.88
N VAL A 143 10.75 7.09 20.28
CA VAL A 143 11.89 7.67 20.99
C VAL A 143 11.46 8.88 21.84
N PRO A 144 10.69 9.87 21.34
CA PRO A 144 10.14 10.95 22.16
C PRO A 144 9.29 10.47 23.32
N LEU A 145 8.39 9.52 23.10
CA LEU A 145 7.50 8.99 24.15
C LEU A 145 8.30 8.31 25.26
N ALA A 146 9.27 7.46 24.90
CA ALA A 146 10.13 6.81 25.89
C ALA A 146 10.96 7.84 26.70
N THR A 147 11.51 8.87 26.04
CA THR A 147 12.30 9.91 26.72
C THR A 147 11.45 10.84 27.60
N ALA A 148 10.18 11.07 27.23
CA ALA A 148 9.22 11.85 28.01
C ALA A 148 8.84 11.17 29.35
N VAL A 149 9.08 9.87 29.47
CA VAL A 149 8.89 9.12 30.71
C VAL A 149 10.23 8.98 31.48
N ILE A 150 11.26 8.49 30.79
CA ILE A 150 12.55 8.14 31.42
C ILE A 150 13.26 9.38 31.99
N VAL A 151 13.34 10.47 31.21
CA VAL A 151 14.13 11.64 31.61
C VAL A 151 13.49 12.43 32.75
N PRO A 152 12.17 12.72 32.78
CA PRO A 152 11.54 13.37 33.92
C PRO A 152 11.64 12.57 35.21
N ILE A 153 11.41 11.25 35.15
CA ILE A 153 11.55 10.37 36.32
C ILE A 153 12.99 10.44 36.85
N GLY A 154 13.98 10.27 35.95
CA GLY A 154 15.38 10.38 36.33
C GLY A 154 15.75 11.74 36.94
N THR A 155 15.19 12.82 36.38
CA THR A 155 15.43 14.18 36.89
C THR A 155 14.82 14.39 38.28
N VAL A 156 13.60 13.92 38.51
CA VAL A 156 12.92 14.02 39.81
C VAL A 156 13.68 13.21 40.88
N VAL A 157 14.08 11.96 40.55
CA VAL A 157 14.88 11.11 41.47
C VAL A 157 16.22 11.77 41.78
N TRP A 158 16.94 12.24 40.77
CA TRP A 158 18.22 12.92 40.96
C TRP A 158 18.06 14.20 41.79
N MET A 159 17.05 15.03 41.51
CA MET A 159 16.77 16.24 42.29
C MET A 159 16.51 15.91 43.77
N GLY A 160 15.76 14.84 44.03
CA GLY A 160 15.44 14.38 45.40
C GLY A 160 16.67 13.97 46.19
N VAL A 161 17.66 13.34 45.54
CA VAL A 161 18.91 12.88 46.16
C VAL A 161 19.94 14.00 46.24
N ALA A 162 20.13 14.78 45.17
CA ALA A 162 21.22 15.75 45.06
C ALA A 162 20.89 17.14 45.63
N ILE A 163 19.61 17.53 45.67
CA ILE A 163 19.16 18.86 46.12
C ILE A 163 18.28 18.71 47.36
N SER A 164 17.04 18.25 47.19
CA SER A 164 16.07 18.10 48.27
C SER A 164 14.87 17.23 47.87
N PRO A 165 14.42 16.28 48.71
CA PRO A 165 13.20 15.52 48.45
C PRO A 165 11.94 16.41 48.31
N LEU A 166 11.90 17.53 49.00
CA LEU A 166 10.75 18.45 48.94
C LEU A 166 10.70 19.16 47.54
N ASN A 167 11.83 19.59 47.02
CA ASN A 167 11.94 20.16 45.68
C ASN A 167 11.55 19.16 44.60
N ALA A 168 11.96 17.90 44.73
CA ALA A 168 11.54 16.82 43.83
C ALA A 168 10.02 16.58 43.86
N LEU A 169 9.44 16.55 45.08
CA LEU A 169 8.02 16.36 45.29
C LEU A 169 7.18 17.51 44.69
N VAL A 170 7.70 18.72 44.72
CA VAL A 170 7.02 19.90 44.11
C VAL A 170 7.13 19.89 42.56
N LEU A 171 8.26 19.46 42.01
CA LEU A 171 8.44 19.41 40.54
C LEU A 171 7.62 18.30 39.89
N ALA A 172 7.54 17.12 40.51
CA ALA A 172 6.91 15.94 39.94
C ALA A 172 5.46 16.15 39.44
N PRO A 173 4.54 16.78 40.20
CA PRO A 173 3.18 16.99 39.72
C PRO A 173 3.08 17.93 38.51
N PHE A 174 3.96 18.94 38.39
CA PHE A 174 3.98 19.81 37.23
C PHE A 174 4.39 19.05 35.96
N LEU A 175 5.42 18.20 36.07
CA LEU A 175 5.86 17.34 34.96
C LEU A 175 4.77 16.31 34.60
N ALA A 176 4.12 15.71 35.59
CA ALA A 176 3.01 14.78 35.36
C ALA A 176 1.80 15.46 34.73
N LEU A 177 1.42 16.66 35.20
CA LEU A 177 0.36 17.47 34.59
C LEU A 177 0.66 17.77 33.14
N ALA A 178 1.87 18.26 32.82
CA ALA A 178 2.26 18.59 31.45
C ALA A 178 2.30 17.37 30.52
N GLY A 179 2.81 16.21 31.02
CA GLY A 179 3.02 15.02 30.19
C GLY A 179 1.80 14.09 30.08
N ILE A 180 0.92 14.08 31.09
CA ILE A 180 -0.20 13.14 31.14
C ILE A 180 -1.54 13.85 31.02
N CYS A 181 -1.79 14.88 31.83
CA CYS A 181 -3.11 15.51 31.91
C CYS A 181 -3.37 16.46 30.74
N VAL A 182 -2.42 17.34 30.41
CA VAL A 182 -2.61 18.34 29.37
C VAL A 182 -2.87 17.70 28.00
N PRO A 183 -2.15 16.66 27.55
CA PRO A 183 -2.44 16.00 26.26
C PRO A 183 -3.85 15.40 26.17
N THR A 184 -4.49 15.07 27.30
CA THR A 184 -5.84 14.50 27.30
C THR A 184 -6.95 15.55 27.29
N VAL A 185 -6.62 16.83 27.54
CA VAL A 185 -7.61 17.92 27.58
C VAL A 185 -8.20 18.13 26.18
N GLY A 186 -9.53 18.01 26.07
CA GLY A 186 -10.25 18.19 24.81
C GLY A 186 -10.03 17.06 23.78
N GLY A 187 -9.40 15.93 24.17
CA GLY A 187 -9.05 14.84 23.26
C GLY A 187 -10.24 14.33 22.45
N LYS A 188 -11.34 13.96 23.09
CA LYS A 188 -12.55 13.46 22.40
C LYS A 188 -13.09 14.45 21.37
N THR A 189 -13.22 15.71 21.74
CA THR A 189 -13.73 16.77 20.83
C THR A 189 -12.77 17.01 19.65
N THR A 190 -11.47 16.93 19.92
CA THR A 190 -10.44 17.03 18.87
C THR A 190 -10.50 15.83 17.92
N ASP A 191 -10.69 14.62 18.44
CA ASP A 191 -10.77 13.39 17.65
C ASP A 191 -12.02 13.39 16.75
N GLU A 192 -13.19 13.77 17.29
CA GLU A 192 -14.44 13.91 16.52
C GLU A 192 -14.28 14.97 15.41
N ALA A 193 -13.76 16.15 15.75
CA ALA A 193 -13.51 17.21 14.77
C ALA A 193 -12.49 16.79 13.70
N ALA A 194 -11.45 16.04 14.07
CA ALA A 194 -10.47 15.51 13.13
C ALA A 194 -11.08 14.44 12.19
N GLN A 195 -12.03 13.64 12.66
CA GLN A 195 -12.77 12.69 11.81
C GLN A 195 -13.64 13.43 10.79
N VAL A 196 -14.43 14.42 11.22
CA VAL A 196 -15.25 15.26 10.33
C VAL A 196 -14.35 15.95 9.30
N LEU A 197 -13.23 16.53 9.73
CA LEU A 197 -12.28 17.22 8.85
C LEU A 197 -11.72 16.27 7.77
N ARG A 198 -11.35 15.04 8.15
CA ARG A 198 -10.86 14.03 7.20
C ARG A 198 -11.93 13.63 6.19
N ALA A 199 -13.15 13.33 6.65
CA ALA A 199 -14.26 12.93 5.80
C ALA A 199 -14.64 14.06 4.82
N THR A 200 -14.70 15.30 5.29
CA THR A 200 -15.04 16.45 4.43
C THR A 200 -13.94 16.78 3.44
N ARG A 201 -12.65 16.69 3.83
CA ARG A 201 -11.53 16.83 2.88
C ARG A 201 -11.52 15.73 1.81
N GLY A 202 -11.93 14.51 2.17
CA GLY A 202 -12.13 13.42 1.21
C GLY A 202 -13.20 13.76 0.18
N ARG A 203 -14.37 14.24 0.63
CA ARG A 203 -15.46 14.68 -0.25
C ARG A 203 -15.04 15.84 -1.14
N LEU A 204 -14.34 16.83 -0.60
CA LEU A 204 -13.82 17.96 -1.38
C LEU A 204 -12.84 17.49 -2.46
N SER A 205 -11.91 16.60 -2.11
CA SER A 205 -10.96 16.03 -3.07
C SER A 205 -11.65 15.27 -4.21
N HIS A 206 -12.68 14.48 -3.88
CA HIS A 206 -13.50 13.77 -4.86
C HIS A 206 -14.24 14.75 -5.76
N HIS A 207 -14.92 15.76 -5.18
CA HIS A 207 -15.64 16.78 -5.93
C HIS A 207 -14.74 17.57 -6.91
N VAL A 208 -13.51 17.93 -6.45
CA VAL A 208 -12.52 18.60 -7.32
C VAL A 208 -12.06 17.67 -8.44
N THR A 209 -11.75 16.40 -8.12
CA THR A 209 -11.32 15.42 -9.11
C THR A 209 -12.38 15.20 -10.20
N ASP A 210 -13.64 15.00 -9.80
CA ASP A 210 -14.77 14.86 -10.72
C ASP A 210 -14.95 16.11 -11.60
N SER A 211 -14.83 17.30 -10.99
CA SER A 211 -14.98 18.56 -11.74
C SER A 211 -13.86 18.78 -12.75
N VAL A 212 -12.65 18.31 -12.45
CA VAL A 212 -11.49 18.40 -13.37
C VAL A 212 -11.62 17.34 -14.47
N GLN A 213 -11.99 16.11 -14.14
CA GLN A 213 -12.18 15.04 -15.12
C GLN A 213 -13.37 15.32 -16.05
N GLY A 214 -14.46 15.83 -15.48
CA GLY A 214 -15.68 16.22 -16.21
C GLY A 214 -15.72 17.69 -16.65
N VAL A 215 -14.56 18.39 -16.76
CA VAL A 215 -14.52 19.82 -17.06
C VAL A 215 -15.23 20.18 -18.38
N ARG A 216 -15.16 19.30 -19.37
CA ARG A 216 -15.83 19.49 -20.67
C ARG A 216 -17.34 19.53 -20.51
N GLU A 217 -17.90 18.63 -19.73
CA GLU A 217 -19.33 18.54 -19.41
C GLU A 217 -19.77 19.72 -18.54
N VAL A 218 -18.99 20.09 -17.52
CA VAL A 218 -19.25 21.25 -16.67
C VAL A 218 -19.35 22.54 -17.50
N ILE A 219 -18.47 22.71 -18.49
CA ILE A 219 -18.50 23.86 -19.39
C ILE A 219 -19.69 23.76 -20.38
N ALA A 220 -19.92 22.57 -20.96
CA ALA A 220 -20.97 22.36 -21.94
C ALA A 220 -22.38 22.61 -21.39
N PHE A 221 -22.60 22.28 -20.10
CA PHE A 221 -23.89 22.50 -19.43
C PHE A 221 -23.97 23.81 -18.63
N GLY A 222 -22.92 24.65 -18.63
CA GLY A 222 -22.88 25.92 -17.89
C GLY A 222 -22.95 25.74 -16.37
N ALA A 223 -22.47 24.61 -15.85
CA ALA A 223 -22.60 24.21 -14.44
C ALA A 223 -21.47 24.74 -13.52
N GLN A 224 -20.60 25.63 -14.02
CA GLN A 224 -19.40 26.09 -13.29
C GLN A 224 -19.76 26.76 -11.95
N GLU A 225 -20.72 27.67 -11.97
CA GLU A 225 -21.14 28.40 -10.77
C GLU A 225 -21.78 27.48 -9.74
N HIS A 226 -22.58 26.51 -10.18
CA HIS A 226 -23.18 25.50 -9.31
C HIS A 226 -22.11 24.64 -8.60
N ARG A 227 -21.16 24.09 -9.37
CA ARG A 227 -20.06 23.28 -8.82
C ARG A 227 -19.15 24.06 -7.88
N MET A 228 -18.89 25.33 -8.18
CA MET A 228 -18.11 26.21 -7.29
C MET A 228 -18.85 26.52 -6.00
N LYS A 229 -20.17 26.74 -6.07
CA LYS A 229 -21.01 27.00 -4.91
C LYS A 229 -21.11 25.78 -3.98
N GLU A 230 -21.29 24.59 -4.53
CA GLU A 230 -21.28 23.33 -3.81
C GLU A 230 -19.98 23.12 -3.05
N MET A 231 -18.85 23.44 -3.70
CA MET A 231 -17.52 23.34 -3.08
C MET A 231 -17.32 24.37 -1.95
N ALA A 232 -17.67 25.64 -2.19
CA ALA A 232 -17.43 26.73 -1.27
C ALA A 232 -18.42 26.73 -0.08
N ASP A 233 -19.74 26.65 -0.36
CA ASP A 233 -20.75 26.84 0.68
C ASP A 233 -20.93 25.58 1.56
N GLU A 234 -20.86 24.38 0.97
CA GLU A 234 -21.15 23.15 1.73
C GLU A 234 -19.89 22.51 2.33
N LEU A 235 -18.77 22.50 1.60
CA LEU A 235 -17.59 21.78 2.05
C LEU A 235 -16.63 22.65 2.85
N GLU A 236 -16.44 23.90 2.46
CA GLU A 236 -15.51 24.82 3.12
C GLU A 236 -15.98 25.22 4.52
N GLU A 237 -17.28 25.46 4.72
CA GLU A 237 -17.84 25.82 6.03
C GLU A 237 -17.64 24.66 7.04
N TYR A 238 -17.88 23.41 6.65
CA TYR A 238 -17.64 22.24 7.53
C TYR A 238 -16.16 22.08 7.88
N ILE A 239 -15.25 22.31 6.90
CA ILE A 239 -13.81 22.29 7.13
C ILE A 239 -13.41 23.37 8.13
N PHE A 240 -13.91 24.59 7.94
CA PHE A 240 -13.61 25.72 8.81
C PHE A 240 -14.05 25.46 10.26
N GLN A 241 -15.29 25.01 10.47
CA GLN A 241 -15.81 24.71 11.79
C GLN A 241 -15.03 23.59 12.52
N ALA A 242 -14.72 22.51 11.80
CA ALA A 242 -13.94 21.40 12.36
C ALA A 242 -12.50 21.84 12.68
N GLN A 243 -11.89 22.65 11.82
CA GLN A 243 -10.54 23.18 12.01
C GLN A 243 -10.50 24.19 13.17
N TYR A 244 -11.51 25.04 13.31
CA TYR A 244 -11.62 25.98 14.43
C TYR A 244 -11.67 25.23 15.77
N LYS A 245 -12.53 24.22 15.91
CA LYS A 245 -12.62 23.38 17.14
C LYS A 245 -11.29 22.73 17.48
N THR A 246 -10.63 22.15 16.49
CA THR A 246 -9.33 21.50 16.68
C THR A 246 -8.26 22.50 17.12
N SER A 247 -8.18 23.66 16.43
CA SER A 247 -7.20 24.71 16.73
C SER A 247 -7.42 25.34 18.10
N PHE A 248 -8.69 25.51 18.53
CA PHE A 248 -9.01 26.01 19.85
C PHE A 248 -8.46 25.11 20.96
N TRP A 249 -8.69 23.81 20.90
CA TRP A 249 -8.20 22.90 21.94
C TRP A 249 -6.67 22.74 21.91
N ILE A 250 -6.03 22.81 20.73
CA ILE A 250 -4.57 22.88 20.62
C ILE A 250 -4.06 24.14 21.31
N ALA A 251 -4.68 25.31 21.06
CA ALA A 251 -4.27 26.55 21.69
C ALA A 251 -4.44 26.52 23.21
N VAL A 252 -5.54 25.92 23.71
CA VAL A 252 -5.79 25.72 25.15
C VAL A 252 -4.69 24.85 25.76
N ARG A 253 -4.35 23.70 25.17
CA ARG A 253 -3.27 22.83 25.66
C ARG A 253 -1.94 23.55 25.69
N ARG A 254 -1.57 24.25 24.61
CA ARG A 254 -0.33 25.05 24.55
C ARG A 254 -0.30 26.14 25.60
N GLY A 255 -1.42 26.84 25.81
CA GLY A 255 -1.54 27.86 26.87
C GLY A 255 -1.32 27.28 28.26
N PHE A 256 -1.92 26.12 28.56
CA PHE A 256 -1.69 25.42 29.84
C PHE A 256 -0.22 25.01 30.00
N ASN A 257 0.39 24.41 29.00
CA ASN A 257 1.78 23.99 29.05
C ASN A 257 2.75 25.19 29.23
N GLN A 258 2.48 26.30 28.55
CA GLN A 258 3.26 27.52 28.72
C GLN A 258 3.10 28.16 30.09
N ALA A 259 1.95 28.01 30.74
CA ALA A 259 1.72 28.48 32.09
C ALA A 259 2.35 27.55 33.16
N LEU A 260 2.34 26.24 32.94
CA LEU A 260 2.87 25.25 33.90
C LEU A 260 4.37 25.43 34.18
N LEU A 261 5.17 25.76 33.16
CA LEU A 261 6.61 25.94 33.30
C LEU A 261 6.96 27.09 34.26
N PRO A 262 6.50 28.37 34.07
CA PRO A 262 6.80 29.44 35.00
C PRO A 262 6.18 29.21 36.40
N LEU A 263 4.99 28.57 36.47
CA LEU A 263 4.40 28.21 37.75
C LEU A 263 5.23 27.18 38.52
N ALA A 264 5.80 26.20 37.83
CA ALA A 264 6.72 25.24 38.44
C ALA A 264 8.00 25.93 38.97
N VAL A 265 8.57 26.84 38.20
CA VAL A 265 9.74 27.63 38.62
C VAL A 265 9.42 28.51 39.86
N VAL A 266 8.28 29.17 39.86
CA VAL A 266 7.82 29.96 41.04
C VAL A 266 7.61 29.06 42.25
N ALA A 267 6.91 27.93 42.09
CA ALA A 267 6.72 26.97 43.17
C ALA A 267 8.04 26.43 43.73
N GLN A 268 9.00 26.11 42.86
CA GLN A 268 10.36 25.70 43.25
C GLN A 268 11.05 26.83 44.03
N LEU A 269 10.96 28.07 43.58
CA LEU A 269 11.54 29.24 44.26
C LEU A 269 10.98 29.39 45.66
N LEU A 270 9.65 29.36 45.82
CA LEU A 270 8.98 29.50 47.11
C LEU A 270 9.43 28.42 48.11
N VAL A 271 9.45 27.15 47.68
CA VAL A 271 9.90 26.04 48.49
C VAL A 271 11.39 26.15 48.83
N ALA A 272 12.25 26.44 47.88
CA ALA A 272 13.68 26.59 48.10
C ALA A 272 13.98 27.78 49.04
N CYS A 273 13.28 28.91 48.86
CA CYS A 273 13.43 30.07 49.76
C CYS A 273 12.91 29.78 51.18
N SER A 274 11.88 28.95 51.35
CA SER A 274 11.41 28.55 52.70
C SER A 274 12.38 27.62 53.41
N ALA A 275 13.14 26.82 52.69
CA ALA A 275 14.15 25.90 53.22
C ALA A 275 15.50 26.58 53.50
N TYR A 276 15.81 27.69 52.83
CA TYR A 276 17.06 28.40 52.97
C TYR A 276 17.35 28.94 54.38
N PRO A 277 16.40 29.65 55.07
CA PRO A 277 16.66 30.19 56.42
C PRO A 277 16.91 29.13 57.48
N SER A 278 16.45 27.91 57.26
CA SER A 278 16.69 26.76 58.13
C SER A 278 18.05 26.10 57.93
N GLY A 279 18.88 26.61 56.99
CA GLY A 279 20.19 26.05 56.64
C GLY A 279 20.14 24.71 55.90
N LYS A 280 18.92 24.27 55.46
CA LYS A 280 18.73 23.00 54.76
C LYS A 280 19.23 23.05 53.30
N LEU A 281 19.26 24.23 52.68
CA LEU A 281 19.73 24.45 51.31
C LEU A 281 20.70 25.62 51.25
N SER A 282 21.75 25.50 50.46
CA SER A 282 22.64 26.59 50.08
C SER A 282 22.02 27.42 48.94
N ILE A 283 22.48 28.67 48.75
CA ILE A 283 22.07 29.53 47.61
C ILE A 283 22.35 28.79 46.29
N ALA A 284 23.49 28.09 46.20
CA ALA A 284 23.84 27.29 45.03
C ALA A 284 22.82 26.18 44.73
N GLN A 285 22.29 25.50 45.74
CA GLN A 285 21.25 24.49 45.59
C GLN A 285 19.88 25.13 45.23
N VAL A 286 19.56 26.30 45.75
CA VAL A 286 18.37 27.06 45.38
C VAL A 286 18.41 27.41 43.91
N THR A 287 19.47 28.05 43.43
CA THR A 287 19.59 28.43 42.01
C THR A 287 19.66 27.22 41.09
N MET A 288 20.34 26.15 41.50
CA MET A 288 20.40 24.88 40.75
C MET A 288 19.00 24.26 40.60
N SER A 289 18.16 24.26 41.65
CA SER A 289 16.80 23.72 41.57
C SER A 289 15.94 24.43 40.56
N LEU A 290 16.09 25.75 40.40
CA LEU A 290 15.39 26.56 39.41
C LEU A 290 15.87 26.23 37.99
N GLY A 291 17.17 26.10 37.78
CA GLY A 291 17.75 25.74 36.48
C GLY A 291 17.31 24.35 36.01
N VAL A 292 17.29 23.37 36.92
CA VAL A 292 16.79 22.01 36.63
C VAL A 292 15.30 22.03 36.30
N ALA A 293 14.48 22.76 37.10
CA ALA A 293 13.04 22.87 36.83
C ALA A 293 12.77 23.45 35.45
N LEU A 294 13.49 24.52 35.07
CA LEU A 294 13.33 25.16 33.76
C LEU A 294 13.67 24.19 32.60
N ALA A 295 14.75 23.42 32.73
CA ALA A 295 15.23 22.55 31.66
C ALA A 295 14.46 21.21 31.56
N SER A 296 13.80 20.75 32.64
CA SER A 296 13.17 19.43 32.74
C SER A 296 11.89 19.27 31.94
N PHE A 297 11.26 20.37 31.48
CA PHE A 297 10.03 20.33 30.71
C PHE A 297 10.24 19.93 29.24
N ALA A 298 11.43 20.15 28.67
CA ALA A 298 11.70 19.91 27.25
C ALA A 298 11.28 18.50 26.73
N PRO A 299 11.60 17.38 27.41
CA PRO A 299 11.19 16.06 26.96
C PRO A 299 9.66 15.83 27.08
N VAL A 300 9.00 16.49 28.04
CA VAL A 300 7.57 16.33 28.30
C VAL A 300 6.75 17.11 27.27
N LEU A 301 7.15 18.35 26.96
CA LEU A 301 6.49 19.20 25.98
C LEU A 301 6.56 18.63 24.56
N ALA A 302 7.59 17.83 24.26
CA ALA A 302 7.74 17.17 22.96
C ALA A 302 6.63 16.12 22.67
N VAL A 303 5.82 15.71 23.65
CA VAL A 303 4.73 14.72 23.48
C VAL A 303 3.42 15.39 23.05
N GLU A 304 3.29 16.71 23.19
CA GLU A 304 2.03 17.42 22.93
C GLU A 304 1.49 17.22 21.52
N ASP A 305 2.36 17.25 20.52
CA ASP A 305 2.00 17.12 19.11
C ASP A 305 1.92 15.66 18.62
N LEU A 306 2.38 14.67 19.45
CA LEU A 306 2.51 13.27 19.03
C LEU A 306 1.18 12.52 18.89
N THR A 307 0.13 12.91 19.61
CA THR A 307 -1.12 12.13 19.67
C THR A 307 -1.84 12.09 18.33
N ALA A 308 -1.93 13.21 17.62
CA ALA A 308 -2.58 13.28 16.32
C ALA A 308 -1.81 12.54 15.23
N ASP A 309 -0.50 12.66 15.24
CA ASP A 309 0.39 12.00 14.29
C ASP A 309 0.39 10.47 14.49
N LEU A 310 0.37 10.04 15.76
CA LEU A 310 0.31 8.62 16.12
C LEU A 310 -1.01 7.97 15.68
N ASP A 311 -2.15 8.65 15.88
CA ASP A 311 -3.45 8.14 15.44
C ASP A 311 -3.51 7.99 13.91
N GLN A 312 -2.90 8.91 13.18
CA GLN A 312 -2.81 8.82 11.73
C GLN A 312 -1.89 7.67 11.29
N ALA A 313 -0.77 7.46 11.98
CA ALA A 313 0.13 6.34 11.72
C ALA A 313 -0.57 4.99 11.98
N TYR A 314 -1.33 4.86 13.07
CA TYR A 314 -2.11 3.65 13.34
C TYR A 314 -3.22 3.41 12.33
N ALA A 315 -3.93 4.45 11.90
CA ALA A 315 -4.96 4.33 10.87
C ALA A 315 -4.35 3.85 9.53
N SER A 316 -3.17 4.38 9.16
CA SER A 316 -2.45 3.95 7.97
C SER A 316 -1.91 2.52 8.10
N ALA A 317 -1.34 2.16 9.26
CA ALA A 317 -0.91 0.79 9.56
C ALA A 317 -2.08 -0.21 9.50
N ALA A 318 -3.25 0.15 10.03
CA ALA A 318 -4.43 -0.70 9.97
C ALA A 318 -4.88 -0.97 8.52
N ARG A 319 -4.82 0.04 7.64
CA ARG A 319 -5.13 -0.14 6.21
C ARG A 319 -4.11 -1.03 5.50
N ILE A 320 -2.81 -0.88 5.81
CA ILE A 320 -1.76 -1.76 5.28
C ILE A 320 -2.03 -3.20 5.71
N PHE A 321 -2.18 -3.45 7.03
CA PHE A 321 -2.39 -4.80 7.54
C PHE A 321 -3.74 -5.41 7.14
N ALA A 322 -4.75 -4.61 6.87
CA ALA A 322 -6.02 -5.10 6.31
C ALA A 322 -5.87 -5.68 4.90
N VAL A 323 -4.85 -5.28 4.15
CA VAL A 323 -4.51 -5.87 2.85
C VAL A 323 -3.56 -7.06 3.03
N THR A 324 -2.49 -6.90 3.82
CA THR A 324 -1.44 -7.93 3.93
C THR A 324 -1.88 -9.17 4.72
N ASP A 325 -2.91 -9.07 5.56
CA ASP A 325 -3.44 -10.20 6.34
C ASP A 325 -4.56 -10.98 5.62
N ARG A 326 -4.87 -10.61 4.38
CA ARG A 326 -5.86 -11.35 3.60
C ARG A 326 -5.31 -12.70 3.19
N GLU A 327 -6.14 -13.71 3.31
CA GLU A 327 -5.84 -15.01 2.71
C GLU A 327 -5.91 -14.87 1.19
N PRO A 328 -4.98 -15.51 0.45
CA PRO A 328 -5.06 -15.58 -1.00
C PRO A 328 -6.40 -16.17 -1.44
N LEU A 329 -7.03 -15.57 -2.45
CA LEU A 329 -8.30 -16.08 -3.02
C LEU A 329 -8.08 -17.42 -3.75
N VAL A 330 -6.86 -17.64 -4.21
CA VAL A 330 -6.41 -18.89 -4.85
C VAL A 330 -5.21 -19.39 -4.05
N PRO A 331 -5.41 -20.17 -2.97
CA PRO A 331 -4.32 -20.65 -2.12
C PRO A 331 -3.54 -21.77 -2.79
N ASP A 332 -2.24 -21.83 -2.54
CA ASP A 332 -1.43 -23.00 -2.88
C ASP A 332 -1.66 -24.13 -1.86
N PRO A 333 -1.67 -25.40 -2.32
CA PRO A 333 -1.79 -26.54 -1.42
C PRO A 333 -0.51 -26.71 -0.58
N GLU A 334 -0.65 -27.25 0.65
CA GLU A 334 0.50 -27.54 1.53
C GLU A 334 1.49 -28.55 0.92
N ALA A 335 1.01 -29.47 0.11
CA ALA A 335 1.80 -30.49 -0.57
C ALA A 335 1.43 -30.53 -2.07
N PRO A 336 2.07 -29.68 -2.91
CA PRO A 336 1.77 -29.61 -4.33
C PRO A 336 1.99 -30.95 -5.05
N ARG A 337 1.04 -31.32 -5.92
CA ARG A 337 1.13 -32.46 -6.83
C ARG A 337 1.26 -31.92 -8.26
N PRO A 338 2.48 -31.94 -8.84
CA PRO A 338 2.70 -31.36 -10.14
C PRO A 338 1.84 -31.95 -11.24
N ILE A 339 1.18 -31.11 -12.04
CA ILE A 339 0.47 -31.51 -13.25
C ILE A 339 1.47 -31.88 -14.34
N ALA A 340 1.20 -32.96 -15.08
CA ALA A 340 1.97 -33.24 -16.28
C ALA A 340 1.55 -32.23 -17.37
N GLY A 341 2.52 -31.57 -18.01
CA GLY A 341 2.25 -30.60 -19.10
C GLY A 341 1.58 -31.22 -20.35
N SER A 342 1.43 -32.54 -20.40
CA SER A 342 0.78 -33.31 -21.47
C SER A 342 -0.43 -34.06 -20.89
N GLY A 343 -1.61 -33.73 -21.37
CA GLY A 343 -2.85 -34.40 -20.97
C GLY A 343 -4.06 -33.54 -21.31
N ASP A 344 -5.21 -34.21 -21.44
CA ASP A 344 -6.48 -33.52 -21.69
C ASP A 344 -6.83 -32.58 -20.54
N LEU A 345 -7.33 -31.41 -20.88
CA LEU A 345 -8.00 -30.53 -19.92
C LEU A 345 -9.44 -31.02 -19.72
N GLN A 346 -9.79 -31.38 -18.51
CA GLN A 346 -11.13 -31.82 -18.14
C GLN A 346 -11.77 -30.81 -17.20
N ILE A 347 -12.91 -30.31 -17.59
CA ILE A 347 -13.76 -29.40 -16.83
C ILE A 347 -15.01 -30.18 -16.45
N THR A 348 -15.35 -30.29 -15.18
CA THR A 348 -16.46 -31.12 -14.69
C THR A 348 -17.32 -30.36 -13.70
N GLY A 349 -18.56 -30.05 -14.09
CA GLY A 349 -19.57 -29.46 -13.23
C GLY A 349 -19.17 -28.12 -12.63
N VAL A 350 -18.49 -27.27 -13.39
CA VAL A 350 -17.93 -26.01 -12.88
C VAL A 350 -18.98 -24.94 -12.78
N ASP A 351 -19.16 -24.42 -11.55
CA ASP A 351 -19.89 -23.19 -11.23
C ASP A 351 -18.93 -22.10 -10.81
N PHE A 352 -19.21 -20.84 -11.15
CA PHE A 352 -18.37 -19.74 -10.72
C PHE A 352 -19.11 -18.41 -10.60
N THR A 353 -18.80 -17.68 -9.51
CA THR A 353 -19.23 -16.31 -9.23
C THR A 353 -18.01 -15.49 -8.84
N TYR A 354 -17.80 -14.33 -9.43
CA TYR A 354 -16.67 -13.47 -9.04
C TYR A 354 -16.77 -13.07 -7.56
N PRO A 355 -15.76 -13.34 -6.74
CA PRO A 355 -15.77 -12.96 -5.34
C PRO A 355 -15.81 -11.43 -5.19
N GLN A 356 -16.44 -10.96 -4.10
CA GLN A 356 -16.42 -9.55 -3.76
C GLN A 356 -15.07 -9.22 -3.13
N VAL A 357 -14.17 -8.64 -3.87
CA VAL A 357 -12.94 -8.05 -3.34
C VAL A 357 -13.30 -6.68 -2.75
N ALA A 358 -13.95 -6.68 -1.58
CA ALA A 358 -14.14 -5.45 -0.82
C ALA A 358 -12.78 -4.98 -0.31
N ILE A 359 -12.14 -4.11 -1.06
CA ILE A 359 -11.11 -3.26 -0.46
C ILE A 359 -11.90 -2.34 0.47
N ALA A 360 -11.65 -2.46 1.77
CA ALA A 360 -12.20 -1.55 2.74
C ALA A 360 -11.64 -0.14 2.45
N SER A 361 -12.24 0.54 1.48
CA SER A 361 -12.23 1.99 1.44
C SER A 361 -12.88 2.39 2.76
N GLY A 362 -12.22 3.19 3.59
CA GLY A 362 -12.74 3.62 4.88
C GLY A 362 -13.97 4.54 4.80
N LEU A 363 -14.67 4.51 3.70
CA LEU A 363 -15.99 5.03 3.47
C LEU A 363 -16.94 3.86 3.76
N GLN A 364 -17.60 3.89 4.89
CA GLN A 364 -18.83 3.14 5.09
C GLN A 364 -19.76 3.53 3.94
N ASP A 365 -19.91 2.61 2.98
CA ASP A 365 -21.06 2.66 2.09
C ASP A 365 -22.24 2.26 2.98
N ASP A 366 -23.01 3.28 3.43
CA ASP A 366 -24.24 3.12 4.22
C ASP A 366 -25.38 2.47 3.38
N SER A 367 -25.06 1.77 2.33
CA SER A 367 -25.98 0.89 1.61
C SER A 367 -26.15 -0.45 2.36
N GLU A 368 -26.45 -0.38 3.66
CA GLU A 368 -27.11 -1.48 4.38
C GLU A 368 -28.51 -1.68 3.76
N GLY A 369 -28.61 -2.64 2.83
CA GLY A 369 -29.91 -3.03 2.30
C GLY A 369 -29.94 -3.69 0.94
N TYR A 370 -28.86 -3.64 0.17
CA TYR A 370 -28.73 -4.48 -1.01
C TYR A 370 -27.87 -5.69 -0.68
N GLU A 371 -28.50 -6.83 -0.40
CA GLU A 371 -27.86 -8.13 -0.62
C GLU A 371 -27.40 -8.13 -2.08
N ASN A 372 -26.13 -7.82 -2.31
CA ASN A 372 -25.50 -7.84 -3.63
C ASN A 372 -25.40 -9.30 -4.08
N HIS A 373 -26.52 -9.84 -4.57
CA HIS A 373 -26.53 -11.08 -5.34
C HIS A 373 -25.77 -10.79 -6.63
N ARG A 374 -24.45 -11.06 -6.64
CA ARG A 374 -23.73 -11.10 -7.91
C ARG A 374 -24.26 -12.29 -8.70
N PRO A 375 -24.64 -12.12 -9.97
CA PRO A 375 -25.09 -13.22 -10.77
C PRO A 375 -23.94 -14.23 -10.93
N GLN A 376 -24.25 -15.48 -10.77
CA GLN A 376 -23.35 -16.58 -11.13
C GLN A 376 -23.03 -16.45 -12.62
N VAL A 377 -21.76 -16.57 -12.98
CA VAL A 377 -21.26 -16.35 -14.34
C VAL A 377 -21.14 -17.66 -15.12
N LEU A 378 -20.75 -18.75 -14.46
CA LEU A 378 -20.71 -20.08 -15.06
C LEU A 378 -21.64 -21.03 -14.32
N HIS A 379 -22.35 -21.88 -15.07
CA HIS A 379 -23.37 -22.78 -14.57
C HIS A 379 -23.16 -24.20 -15.12
N ASP A 380 -22.70 -25.12 -14.25
CA ASP A 380 -22.53 -26.55 -14.55
C ASP A 380 -21.76 -26.82 -15.85
N VAL A 381 -20.62 -26.14 -16.01
CA VAL A 381 -19.80 -26.24 -17.21
C VAL A 381 -19.04 -27.56 -17.20
N THR A 382 -19.29 -28.41 -18.22
CA THR A 382 -18.63 -29.71 -18.38
C THR A 382 -18.17 -29.88 -19.82
N VAL A 383 -16.84 -30.06 -20.02
CA VAL A 383 -16.24 -30.29 -21.34
C VAL A 383 -14.81 -30.83 -21.19
N THR A 384 -14.36 -31.58 -22.19
CA THR A 384 -12.96 -32.02 -22.32
C THR A 384 -12.32 -31.34 -23.50
N ILE A 385 -11.16 -30.75 -23.32
CA ILE A 385 -10.28 -30.17 -24.35
C ILE A 385 -9.13 -31.14 -24.58
N PRO A 386 -9.02 -31.74 -25.78
CA PRO A 386 -7.97 -32.73 -26.06
C PRO A 386 -6.56 -32.10 -26.05
N ALA A 387 -5.60 -32.82 -25.52
CA ALA A 387 -4.19 -32.41 -25.55
C ALA A 387 -3.68 -32.27 -26.99
N GLY A 388 -2.86 -31.25 -27.25
CA GLY A 388 -2.28 -30.99 -28.57
C GLY A 388 -3.29 -30.51 -29.62
N SER A 389 -4.54 -30.21 -29.25
CA SER A 389 -5.57 -29.69 -30.17
C SER A 389 -5.69 -28.17 -30.11
N THR A 390 -6.25 -27.59 -31.17
CA THR A 390 -6.71 -26.20 -31.20
C THR A 390 -8.20 -26.19 -30.89
N THR A 391 -8.57 -25.66 -29.73
CA THR A 391 -9.96 -25.52 -29.31
C THR A 391 -10.39 -24.04 -29.33
N ALA A 392 -11.50 -23.74 -29.97
CA ALA A 392 -12.08 -22.41 -30.02
C ALA A 392 -13.28 -22.30 -29.04
N ILE A 393 -13.33 -21.22 -28.26
CA ILE A 393 -14.46 -20.89 -27.37
C ILE A 393 -15.16 -19.66 -27.96
N VAL A 394 -16.44 -19.81 -28.30
CA VAL A 394 -17.26 -18.76 -28.93
C VAL A 394 -18.58 -18.55 -28.20
N GLY A 395 -19.22 -17.42 -28.43
CA GLY A 395 -20.52 -17.07 -27.84
C GLY A 395 -20.73 -15.56 -27.78
N ALA A 396 -21.90 -15.14 -27.38
CA ALA A 396 -22.25 -13.72 -27.23
C ALA A 396 -21.35 -13.03 -26.17
N SER A 397 -21.27 -11.70 -26.20
CA SER A 397 -20.61 -10.95 -25.14
C SER A 397 -21.31 -11.21 -23.81
N GLY A 398 -20.55 -11.44 -22.75
CA GLY A 398 -21.09 -11.80 -21.42
C GLY A 398 -21.48 -13.27 -21.25
N SER A 399 -21.21 -14.16 -22.23
CA SER A 399 -21.53 -15.60 -22.10
C SER A 399 -20.58 -16.40 -21.18
N GLY A 400 -19.55 -15.77 -20.58
CA GLY A 400 -18.63 -16.43 -19.63
C GLY A 400 -17.31 -16.93 -20.23
N LYS A 401 -16.99 -16.66 -21.50
CA LYS A 401 -15.76 -17.14 -22.19
C LYS A 401 -14.46 -16.76 -21.50
N SER A 402 -14.27 -15.46 -21.23
CA SER A 402 -13.06 -14.97 -20.55
C SER A 402 -12.97 -15.45 -19.11
N THR A 403 -14.11 -15.67 -18.45
CA THR A 403 -14.18 -16.26 -17.11
C THR A 403 -13.70 -17.71 -17.16
N LEU A 404 -14.14 -18.50 -18.14
CA LEU A 404 -13.66 -19.86 -18.34
C LEU A 404 -12.14 -19.88 -18.64
N ALA A 405 -11.66 -19.00 -19.52
CA ALA A 405 -10.24 -18.85 -19.81
C ALA A 405 -9.39 -18.53 -18.55
N ALA A 406 -9.90 -17.64 -17.69
CA ALA A 406 -9.26 -17.30 -16.42
C ALA A 406 -9.21 -18.48 -15.43
N LEU A 407 -10.27 -19.28 -15.36
CA LEU A 407 -10.32 -20.49 -14.53
C LEU A 407 -9.34 -21.57 -15.07
N LEU A 408 -9.24 -21.75 -16.38
CA LEU A 408 -8.30 -22.69 -17.01
C LEU A 408 -6.83 -22.32 -16.73
N ALA A 409 -6.53 -21.03 -16.55
CA ALA A 409 -5.22 -20.53 -16.16
C ALA A 409 -5.06 -20.45 -14.62
N ARG A 410 -6.03 -20.91 -13.85
CA ARG A 410 -6.10 -20.80 -12.38
C ARG A 410 -5.83 -19.37 -11.87
N VAL A 411 -6.37 -18.37 -12.57
CA VAL A 411 -6.47 -16.99 -12.05
C VAL A 411 -7.47 -16.95 -10.89
N TRP A 412 -8.49 -17.83 -10.96
CA TRP A 412 -9.52 -18.06 -9.97
C TRP A 412 -9.72 -19.56 -9.76
N ASP A 413 -10.16 -19.96 -8.56
CA ASP A 413 -10.65 -21.30 -8.32
C ASP A 413 -12.19 -21.34 -8.48
N PRO A 414 -12.79 -22.42 -9.02
CA PRO A 414 -14.25 -22.55 -9.17
C PRO A 414 -14.94 -22.68 -7.81
N ASP A 415 -16.21 -22.20 -7.72
CA ASP A 415 -17.04 -22.35 -6.52
C ASP A 415 -17.43 -23.82 -6.30
N SER A 416 -17.71 -24.54 -7.38
CA SER A 416 -17.96 -25.98 -7.37
C SER A 416 -17.42 -26.65 -8.63
N GLY A 417 -17.34 -27.97 -8.61
CA GLY A 417 -16.75 -28.75 -9.70
C GLY A 417 -15.24 -28.80 -9.65
N SER A 418 -14.61 -29.21 -10.76
CA SER A 418 -13.16 -29.38 -10.86
C SER A 418 -12.63 -29.08 -12.26
N ILE A 419 -11.39 -28.59 -12.33
CA ILE A 419 -10.63 -28.42 -13.57
C ILE A 419 -9.33 -29.20 -13.39
N SER A 420 -9.05 -30.16 -14.27
CA SER A 420 -7.87 -31.02 -14.19
C SER A 420 -7.10 -31.07 -15.52
N ILE A 421 -5.79 -31.26 -15.43
CA ILE A 421 -4.90 -31.52 -16.56
C ILE A 421 -4.25 -32.90 -16.33
N GLY A 422 -4.43 -33.83 -17.29
CA GLY A 422 -3.90 -35.19 -17.14
C GLY A 422 -4.40 -35.93 -15.88
N GLY A 423 -5.61 -35.60 -15.41
CA GLY A 423 -6.25 -36.22 -14.25
C GLY A 423 -5.83 -35.64 -12.89
N VAL A 424 -5.03 -34.57 -12.83
CA VAL A 424 -4.69 -33.84 -11.59
C VAL A 424 -5.45 -32.54 -11.57
N ASP A 425 -6.22 -32.29 -10.49
CA ASP A 425 -6.94 -31.02 -10.29
C ASP A 425 -5.95 -29.85 -10.16
N LEU A 426 -6.25 -28.72 -10.78
CA LEU A 426 -5.40 -27.51 -10.72
C LEU A 426 -5.19 -27.04 -9.27
N ARG A 427 -6.15 -27.26 -8.38
CA ARG A 427 -6.05 -26.90 -6.95
C ARG A 427 -5.05 -27.76 -6.17
N GLU A 428 -4.65 -28.91 -6.71
CA GLU A 428 -3.63 -29.79 -6.10
C GLU A 428 -2.20 -29.38 -6.41
N ASP A 429 -1.98 -28.45 -7.37
CA ASP A 429 -0.64 -27.98 -7.76
C ASP A 429 -0.40 -26.53 -7.33
N SER A 430 0.86 -26.10 -7.32
CA SER A 430 1.21 -24.71 -7.02
C SER A 430 0.92 -23.76 -8.19
N GLN A 431 0.54 -22.52 -7.91
CA GLN A 431 0.32 -21.53 -8.95
C GLN A 431 1.58 -21.26 -9.79
N GLU A 432 2.76 -21.33 -9.16
CA GLU A 432 4.05 -21.18 -9.85
C GLU A 432 4.23 -22.25 -10.92
N HIS A 433 3.96 -23.53 -10.56
CA HIS A 433 4.08 -24.64 -11.50
C HIS A 433 3.00 -24.56 -12.60
N ILE A 434 1.75 -24.25 -12.25
CA ILE A 434 0.68 -24.08 -13.25
C ILE A 434 1.04 -23.00 -14.27
N ARG A 435 1.61 -21.87 -13.84
CA ARG A 435 2.09 -20.81 -14.73
C ARG A 435 3.25 -21.27 -15.63
N SER A 436 3.98 -22.32 -15.28
CA SER A 436 4.99 -22.94 -16.16
C SER A 436 4.38 -23.87 -17.20
N VAL A 437 3.15 -24.33 -17.01
CA VAL A 437 2.41 -25.23 -17.91
C VAL A 437 1.38 -24.51 -18.75
N VAL A 438 0.69 -23.52 -18.18
CA VAL A 438 -0.39 -22.77 -18.83
C VAL A 438 0.00 -21.28 -18.95
N THR A 439 -0.08 -20.74 -20.16
CA THR A 439 0.05 -19.29 -20.41
C THR A 439 -1.27 -18.73 -20.88
N LEU A 440 -1.73 -17.65 -20.22
CA LEU A 440 -2.87 -16.86 -20.65
C LEU A 440 -2.40 -15.54 -21.27
N ALA A 441 -2.76 -15.28 -22.53
CA ALA A 441 -2.68 -13.96 -23.13
C ALA A 441 -4.04 -13.24 -22.94
N PRO A 442 -4.13 -12.25 -22.04
CA PRO A 442 -5.42 -11.65 -21.68
C PRO A 442 -5.91 -10.67 -22.74
N GLN A 443 -7.21 -10.40 -22.74
CA GLN A 443 -7.87 -9.44 -23.63
C GLN A 443 -7.25 -8.03 -23.53
N ARG A 444 -6.97 -7.57 -22.31
CA ARG A 444 -6.31 -6.27 -22.06
C ARG A 444 -4.86 -6.49 -21.71
N ALA A 445 -3.99 -6.24 -22.67
CA ALA A 445 -2.55 -6.37 -22.49
C ALA A 445 -1.96 -5.16 -21.78
N HIS A 446 -1.25 -5.41 -20.69
CA HIS A 446 -0.43 -4.39 -20.05
C HIS A 446 0.98 -4.37 -20.65
N VAL A 447 1.44 -3.18 -21.02
CA VAL A 447 2.78 -2.93 -21.52
C VAL A 447 3.48 -1.97 -20.57
N PHE A 448 4.69 -2.35 -20.12
CA PHE A 448 5.46 -1.56 -19.17
C PHE A 448 6.18 -0.40 -19.86
N ASN A 449 6.36 0.71 -19.16
CA ASN A 449 7.09 1.88 -19.65
C ASN A 449 8.60 1.61 -19.74
N ASP A 450 8.96 0.77 -20.69
CA ASP A 450 10.33 0.36 -20.95
C ASP A 450 10.51 0.07 -22.46
N SER A 451 11.64 -0.51 -22.88
CA SER A 451 11.86 -0.93 -24.26
C SER A 451 10.99 -2.12 -24.65
N ILE A 452 10.86 -2.37 -25.98
CA ILE A 452 10.23 -3.58 -26.53
C ILE A 452 10.98 -4.81 -25.99
N ARG A 453 12.32 -4.79 -26.02
CA ARG A 453 13.18 -5.85 -25.45
C ARG A 453 12.84 -6.16 -24.00
N ALA A 454 12.82 -5.14 -23.14
CA ALA A 454 12.54 -5.32 -21.72
C ALA A 454 11.14 -5.91 -21.48
N ASN A 455 10.15 -5.47 -22.25
CA ASN A 455 8.80 -6.05 -22.21
C ASN A 455 8.76 -7.53 -22.62
N LEU A 456 9.55 -7.95 -23.58
CA LEU A 456 9.63 -9.36 -24.01
C LEU A 456 10.38 -10.22 -22.98
N LEU A 457 11.49 -9.71 -22.44
CA LEU A 457 12.32 -10.41 -21.44
C LEU A 457 11.60 -10.67 -20.11
N LEU A 458 10.46 -10.01 -19.84
CA LEU A 458 9.59 -10.35 -18.70
C LEU A 458 9.09 -11.81 -18.77
N ALA A 459 8.88 -12.35 -19.96
CA ALA A 459 8.41 -13.72 -20.12
C ALA A 459 9.55 -14.74 -19.98
N ARG A 460 10.73 -14.41 -20.48
CA ARG A 460 11.93 -15.24 -20.43
C ARG A 460 13.19 -14.34 -20.39
N PRO A 461 13.75 -14.10 -19.18
CA PRO A 461 14.86 -13.17 -18.97
C PRO A 461 16.15 -13.53 -19.71
N ASP A 462 16.34 -14.81 -20.04
CA ASP A 462 17.50 -15.38 -20.72
C ASP A 462 17.31 -15.60 -22.24
N ALA A 463 16.18 -15.10 -22.80
CA ALA A 463 15.92 -15.23 -24.23
C ALA A 463 16.98 -14.50 -25.08
N SER A 464 17.49 -15.18 -26.09
CA SER A 464 18.44 -14.62 -27.07
C SER A 464 17.73 -13.64 -28.01
N ASP A 465 18.51 -12.76 -28.65
CA ASP A 465 17.99 -11.83 -29.67
C ASP A 465 17.31 -12.55 -30.84
N ALA A 466 17.78 -13.76 -31.19
CA ALA A 466 17.14 -14.57 -32.22
C ALA A 466 15.73 -14.99 -31.80
N GLU A 467 15.56 -15.49 -30.57
CA GLU A 467 14.25 -15.90 -30.03
C GLU A 467 13.29 -14.72 -29.86
N LEU A 468 13.81 -13.54 -29.48
CA LEU A 468 13.00 -12.31 -29.42
C LEU A 468 12.50 -11.90 -30.81
N ASN A 469 13.38 -11.94 -31.85
CA ASN A 469 13.01 -11.62 -33.23
C ASN A 469 12.01 -12.64 -33.80
N ASP A 470 12.21 -13.93 -33.54
CA ASP A 470 11.28 -14.98 -33.95
C ASP A 470 9.90 -14.81 -33.35
N ALA A 471 9.84 -14.38 -32.08
CA ALA A 471 8.56 -14.08 -31.43
C ALA A 471 7.87 -12.85 -32.03
N LEU A 472 8.63 -11.80 -32.37
CA LEU A 472 8.12 -10.62 -33.06
C LEU A 472 7.66 -10.94 -34.50
N GLU A 473 8.35 -11.81 -35.20
CA GLU A 473 7.94 -12.28 -36.54
C GLU A 473 6.60 -13.04 -36.47
N ALA A 474 6.47 -13.95 -35.49
CA ALA A 474 5.24 -14.72 -35.33
C ALA A 474 3.98 -13.87 -35.14
N VAL A 475 4.12 -12.65 -34.61
CA VAL A 475 3.03 -11.71 -34.38
C VAL A 475 3.04 -10.53 -35.35
N ASP A 476 3.76 -10.62 -36.47
CA ASP A 476 3.82 -9.60 -37.53
C ASP A 476 4.25 -8.20 -37.02
N LEU A 477 5.26 -8.15 -36.14
CA LEU A 477 5.84 -6.91 -35.60
C LEU A 477 7.26 -6.62 -36.10
N SER A 478 7.93 -7.55 -36.80
CA SER A 478 9.35 -7.41 -37.21
C SER A 478 9.61 -6.21 -38.11
N GLU A 479 8.75 -5.96 -39.10
CA GLU A 479 8.89 -4.81 -40.00
C GLU A 479 8.74 -3.48 -39.27
N TRP A 480 7.77 -3.40 -38.37
CA TRP A 480 7.57 -2.20 -37.55
C TRP A 480 8.77 -1.96 -36.62
N VAL A 481 9.24 -2.99 -35.90
CA VAL A 481 10.41 -2.85 -34.99
C VAL A 481 11.66 -2.46 -35.79
N ALA A 482 11.88 -3.02 -37.00
CA ALA A 482 12.99 -2.65 -37.87
C ALA A 482 12.89 -1.20 -38.39
N SER A 483 11.70 -0.62 -38.48
CA SER A 483 11.49 0.77 -38.91
C SER A 483 11.73 1.80 -37.79
N GLU A 484 11.78 1.35 -36.54
CA GLU A 484 12.06 2.23 -35.42
C GLU A 484 13.58 2.56 -35.31
N ASN A 485 13.90 3.79 -34.91
CA ASN A 485 15.28 4.26 -34.83
C ASN A 485 16.19 3.43 -33.91
N GLU A 486 15.62 2.91 -32.81
CA GLU A 486 16.33 2.11 -31.80
C GLU A 486 16.00 0.61 -31.95
N GLY A 487 15.26 0.20 -32.98
CA GLY A 487 14.84 -1.18 -33.19
C GLY A 487 14.11 -1.77 -31.99
N ILE A 488 14.52 -2.94 -31.52
CA ILE A 488 13.93 -3.64 -30.38
C ILE A 488 14.14 -2.89 -29.03
N ASP A 489 15.08 -1.95 -28.98
CA ASP A 489 15.35 -1.15 -27.77
C ASP A 489 14.51 0.14 -27.71
N THR A 490 13.60 0.35 -28.68
CA THR A 490 12.63 1.43 -28.71
C THR A 490 11.72 1.43 -27.48
N LYS A 491 11.61 2.57 -26.80
CA LYS A 491 10.74 2.74 -25.62
C LYS A 491 9.29 2.94 -26.03
N VAL A 492 8.40 2.16 -25.42
CA VAL A 492 6.96 2.14 -25.77
C VAL A 492 6.12 3.21 -25.05
N GLY A 493 6.69 3.92 -24.07
CA GLY A 493 6.00 4.94 -23.29
C GLY A 493 5.13 4.40 -22.16
N GLU A 494 4.55 5.30 -21.37
CA GLU A 494 3.69 4.92 -20.25
C GLU A 494 2.43 4.24 -20.77
N MET A 495 2.11 3.05 -20.23
CA MET A 495 1.03 2.18 -20.71
C MET A 495 1.05 1.93 -22.25
N GLY A 496 2.20 2.08 -22.89
CA GLY A 496 2.34 1.91 -24.33
C GLY A 496 1.71 3.04 -25.17
N GLU A 497 1.72 4.27 -24.68
CA GLU A 497 1.10 5.43 -25.36
C GLU A 497 1.77 5.77 -26.71
N ARG A 498 3.04 5.37 -26.91
CA ARG A 498 3.78 5.61 -28.15
C ARG A 498 3.52 4.58 -29.25
N ILE A 499 2.76 3.53 -28.93
CA ILE A 499 2.44 2.45 -29.87
C ILE A 499 0.92 2.31 -30.03
N SER A 500 0.48 1.82 -31.20
CA SER A 500 -0.94 1.62 -31.44
C SER A 500 -1.54 0.51 -30.56
N GLY A 501 -2.87 0.47 -30.42
CA GLY A 501 -3.58 -0.58 -29.70
C GLY A 501 -3.26 -1.98 -30.24
N GLY A 502 -3.25 -2.15 -31.56
CA GLY A 502 -2.89 -3.40 -32.20
C GLY A 502 -1.42 -3.80 -32.00
N GLN A 503 -0.48 -2.84 -31.96
CA GLN A 503 0.92 -3.12 -31.64
C GLN A 503 1.07 -3.55 -30.18
N ARG A 504 0.38 -2.89 -29.22
CA ARG A 504 0.38 -3.32 -27.79
C ARG A 504 -0.10 -4.76 -27.67
N GLN A 505 -1.21 -5.08 -28.30
CA GLN A 505 -1.81 -6.41 -28.24
C GLN A 505 -0.87 -7.47 -28.83
N ARG A 506 -0.27 -7.21 -30.01
CA ARG A 506 0.70 -8.10 -30.64
C ARG A 506 1.99 -8.24 -29.84
N LEU A 507 2.46 -7.18 -29.16
CA LEU A 507 3.63 -7.27 -28.26
C LEU A 507 3.35 -8.18 -27.07
N ALA A 508 2.15 -8.13 -26.49
CA ALA A 508 1.75 -9.06 -25.43
C ALA A 508 1.62 -10.51 -25.91
N LEU A 509 1.17 -10.71 -27.15
CA LEU A 509 1.17 -12.05 -27.77
C LEU A 509 2.59 -12.58 -27.98
N ALA A 510 3.53 -11.76 -28.48
CA ALA A 510 4.94 -12.14 -28.60
C ALA A 510 5.52 -12.55 -27.24
N ARG A 511 5.19 -11.80 -26.19
CA ARG A 511 5.58 -12.14 -24.81
C ARG A 511 5.00 -13.47 -24.35
N ALA A 512 3.73 -13.78 -24.67
CA ALA A 512 3.12 -15.05 -24.33
C ALA A 512 3.77 -16.22 -25.09
N LEU A 513 4.10 -16.04 -26.37
CA LEU A 513 4.78 -17.06 -27.20
C LEU A 513 6.18 -17.41 -26.68
N LEU A 514 6.92 -16.44 -26.13
CA LEU A 514 8.25 -16.65 -25.57
C LEU A 514 8.27 -17.58 -24.33
N ARG A 515 7.16 -17.74 -23.63
CA ARG A 515 7.08 -18.64 -22.47
C ARG A 515 7.15 -20.11 -22.83
N GLU A 516 6.81 -20.47 -24.07
CA GLU A 516 6.89 -21.84 -24.59
C GLU A 516 6.17 -22.91 -23.75
N THR A 517 5.09 -22.54 -23.08
CA THR A 517 4.30 -23.46 -22.25
C THR A 517 3.55 -24.50 -23.10
N PRO A 518 3.28 -25.71 -22.54
CA PRO A 518 2.51 -26.74 -23.23
C PRO A 518 1.08 -26.34 -23.60
N ILE A 519 0.45 -25.47 -22.78
CA ILE A 519 -0.93 -25.00 -22.99
C ILE A 519 -0.90 -23.49 -23.12
N MET A 520 -1.52 -22.97 -24.19
CA MET A 520 -1.65 -21.54 -24.44
C MET A 520 -3.13 -21.17 -24.59
N ILE A 521 -3.53 -20.14 -23.87
CA ILE A 521 -4.89 -19.59 -23.90
C ILE A 521 -4.80 -18.15 -24.44
N LEU A 522 -5.56 -17.87 -25.50
CA LEU A 522 -5.67 -16.54 -26.12
C LEU A 522 -7.07 -15.99 -25.84
N ASP A 523 -7.19 -14.99 -24.96
CA ASP A 523 -8.48 -14.37 -24.67
C ASP A 523 -8.63 -13.08 -25.49
N GLU A 524 -9.35 -13.18 -26.61
CA GLU A 524 -9.60 -12.07 -27.56
C GLU A 524 -8.34 -11.28 -27.95
N ALA A 525 -7.21 -11.96 -27.97
CA ALA A 525 -5.88 -11.36 -28.07
C ALA A 525 -5.57 -10.70 -29.42
N THR A 526 -6.51 -10.70 -30.40
CA THR A 526 -6.41 -10.07 -31.73
C THR A 526 -7.53 -9.06 -32.01
N SER A 527 -8.35 -8.72 -31.01
CA SER A 527 -9.55 -7.89 -31.19
C SER A 527 -9.31 -6.47 -31.73
N GLN A 528 -8.11 -5.89 -31.52
CA GLN A 528 -7.72 -4.56 -31.99
C GLN A 528 -6.86 -4.59 -33.28
N VAL A 529 -6.81 -5.73 -33.95
CA VAL A 529 -6.01 -5.94 -35.15
C VAL A 529 -6.94 -6.01 -36.38
N ASP A 530 -6.51 -5.45 -37.52
CA ASP A 530 -7.24 -5.60 -38.78
C ASP A 530 -7.22 -7.05 -39.28
N ARG A 531 -8.17 -7.41 -40.15
CA ARG A 531 -8.37 -8.81 -40.58
C ARG A 531 -7.18 -9.44 -41.25
N GLU A 532 -6.45 -8.68 -42.07
CA GLU A 532 -5.33 -9.22 -42.83
C GLU A 532 -4.15 -9.52 -41.88
N THR A 533 -3.85 -8.58 -41.00
CA THR A 533 -2.84 -8.75 -39.93
C THR A 533 -3.23 -9.86 -38.95
N GLU A 534 -4.51 -9.94 -38.55
CA GLU A 534 -5.02 -11.00 -37.69
C GLU A 534 -4.77 -12.39 -38.27
N ALA A 535 -5.05 -12.59 -39.57
CA ALA A 535 -4.81 -13.86 -40.25
C ALA A 535 -3.32 -14.25 -40.25
N ARG A 536 -2.41 -13.27 -40.50
CA ARG A 536 -0.95 -13.50 -40.41
C ARG A 536 -0.50 -13.87 -38.99
N VAL A 537 -0.98 -13.16 -38.00
CA VAL A 537 -0.68 -13.40 -36.58
C VAL A 537 -1.14 -14.80 -36.15
N LEU A 538 -2.39 -15.18 -36.46
CA LEU A 538 -2.90 -16.50 -36.13
C LEU A 538 -2.13 -17.62 -36.85
N ALA A 539 -1.75 -17.43 -38.12
CA ALA A 539 -0.90 -18.38 -38.84
C ALA A 539 0.50 -18.49 -38.19
N GLY A 540 1.06 -17.39 -37.72
CA GLY A 540 2.34 -17.37 -36.98
C GLY A 540 2.24 -18.12 -35.66
N ILE A 541 1.17 -17.87 -34.88
CA ILE A 541 0.91 -18.56 -33.61
C ILE A 541 0.73 -20.06 -33.85
N ARG A 542 -0.12 -20.47 -34.77
CA ARG A 542 -0.35 -21.91 -35.09
C ARG A 542 0.94 -22.65 -35.44
N ARG A 543 1.84 -22.02 -36.18
CA ARG A 543 3.17 -22.63 -36.52
C ARG A 543 4.01 -22.90 -35.27
N ARG A 544 3.95 -22.03 -34.26
CA ARG A 544 4.74 -22.15 -33.02
C ARG A 544 4.05 -23.00 -31.93
N THR A 545 2.76 -23.28 -32.10
CA THR A 545 1.96 -24.06 -31.16
C THR A 545 1.43 -25.37 -31.75
N SER A 546 2.05 -25.84 -32.86
CA SER A 546 1.60 -27.05 -33.59
C SER A 546 1.67 -28.34 -32.77
N ASP A 547 2.50 -28.36 -31.74
CA ASP A 547 2.71 -29.47 -30.79
C ASP A 547 2.12 -29.19 -29.40
N LYS A 548 1.37 -28.10 -29.26
CA LYS A 548 0.81 -27.60 -27.99
C LYS A 548 -0.71 -27.60 -28.02
N THR A 549 -1.31 -27.54 -26.83
CA THR A 549 -2.75 -27.26 -26.70
C THR A 549 -2.99 -25.77 -26.82
N LEU A 550 -3.76 -25.36 -27.85
CA LEU A 550 -4.10 -23.96 -28.09
C LEU A 550 -5.61 -23.75 -27.84
N ILE A 551 -5.92 -22.84 -26.93
CA ILE A 551 -7.31 -22.44 -26.64
C ILE A 551 -7.50 -21.00 -27.09
N VAL A 552 -8.45 -20.76 -27.97
CA VAL A 552 -8.70 -19.42 -28.56
C VAL A 552 -10.12 -18.97 -28.20
N VAL A 553 -10.24 -17.93 -27.37
CA VAL A 553 -11.51 -17.23 -27.18
C VAL A 553 -11.64 -16.23 -28.33
N ALA A 554 -12.61 -16.48 -29.21
CA ALA A 554 -12.77 -15.72 -30.44
C ALA A 554 -14.11 -14.99 -30.51
N HIS A 555 -14.08 -13.77 -31.03
CA HIS A 555 -15.26 -13.01 -31.44
C HIS A 555 -15.59 -13.14 -32.92
N ARG A 556 -14.61 -13.55 -33.74
CA ARG A 556 -14.75 -13.67 -35.21
C ARG A 556 -14.77 -15.13 -35.60
N LEU A 557 -15.80 -15.52 -36.30
CA LEU A 557 -15.99 -16.91 -36.71
C LEU A 557 -15.05 -17.36 -37.83
N ASP A 558 -14.54 -16.44 -38.65
CA ASP A 558 -13.57 -16.75 -39.69
C ASP A 558 -12.26 -17.35 -39.10
N THR A 559 -11.94 -16.99 -37.85
CA THR A 559 -10.69 -17.40 -37.18
C THR A 559 -10.74 -18.81 -36.58
N ILE A 560 -11.94 -19.39 -36.45
CA ILE A 560 -12.19 -20.66 -35.75
C ILE A 560 -12.56 -21.82 -36.67
N ARG A 561 -12.73 -21.58 -37.99
CA ARG A 561 -13.11 -22.64 -38.92
C ARG A 561 -12.21 -23.85 -38.93
N ASP A 562 -10.91 -23.62 -38.73
CA ASP A 562 -9.86 -24.66 -38.73
C ASP A 562 -9.58 -25.19 -37.32
N ALA A 563 -10.41 -24.91 -36.31
CA ALA A 563 -10.24 -25.45 -34.97
C ALA A 563 -10.66 -26.92 -34.94
N ASP A 564 -9.89 -27.75 -34.23
CA ASP A 564 -10.19 -29.18 -34.05
C ASP A 564 -11.49 -29.37 -33.25
N GLN A 565 -11.76 -28.43 -32.33
CA GLN A 565 -12.94 -28.42 -31.50
C GLN A 565 -13.46 -26.96 -31.32
N ILE A 566 -14.76 -26.80 -31.37
CA ILE A 566 -15.45 -25.54 -31.05
C ILE A 566 -16.39 -25.77 -29.89
N ILE A 567 -16.29 -24.92 -28.89
CA ILE A 567 -17.17 -24.88 -27.72
C ILE A 567 -18.02 -23.59 -27.82
N VAL A 568 -19.33 -23.75 -27.92
CA VAL A 568 -20.27 -22.63 -27.97
C VAL A 568 -20.84 -22.40 -26.58
N MET A 569 -20.66 -21.17 -26.07
CA MET A 569 -21.18 -20.76 -24.78
C MET A 569 -22.34 -19.77 -24.92
N ASP A 570 -23.37 -19.98 -24.12
CA ASP A 570 -24.48 -19.03 -23.96
C ASP A 570 -24.88 -18.95 -22.48
N SER A 571 -25.01 -17.72 -21.96
CA SER A 571 -25.50 -17.46 -20.59
C SER A 571 -24.82 -18.31 -19.51
N GLY A 572 -23.50 -18.45 -19.59
CA GLY A 572 -22.68 -19.19 -18.63
C GLY A 572 -22.70 -20.71 -18.78
N ARG A 573 -23.29 -21.24 -19.85
CA ARG A 573 -23.40 -22.69 -20.10
C ARG A 573 -22.76 -23.04 -21.44
N ILE A 574 -22.29 -24.29 -21.57
CA ILE A 574 -21.92 -24.85 -22.86
C ILE A 574 -23.20 -25.37 -23.52
N VAL A 575 -23.50 -24.88 -24.72
CA VAL A 575 -24.70 -25.27 -25.48
C VAL A 575 -24.37 -26.20 -26.64
N GLU A 576 -23.17 -26.11 -27.23
CA GLU A 576 -22.73 -26.98 -28.32
C GLU A 576 -21.23 -27.24 -28.22
N VAL A 577 -20.80 -28.46 -28.62
CA VAL A 577 -19.40 -28.86 -28.76
C VAL A 577 -19.25 -29.73 -30.00
N GLY A 578 -18.29 -29.41 -30.89
CA GLY A 578 -18.05 -30.20 -32.10
C GLY A 578 -17.07 -29.51 -33.04
N THR A 579 -16.94 -30.01 -34.28
CA THR A 579 -16.19 -29.33 -35.35
C THR A 579 -17.06 -28.27 -36.04
N TRP A 580 -16.42 -27.38 -36.82
CA TRP A 580 -17.15 -26.37 -37.56
C TRP A 580 -18.27 -26.95 -38.42
N ASP A 581 -17.95 -27.99 -39.22
CA ASP A 581 -18.93 -28.57 -40.16
C ASP A 581 -20.12 -29.19 -39.42
N GLN A 582 -19.85 -29.95 -38.35
CA GLN A 582 -20.88 -30.56 -37.52
C GLN A 582 -21.84 -29.52 -36.93
N LEU A 583 -21.31 -28.46 -36.35
CA LEU A 583 -22.10 -27.45 -35.66
C LEU A 583 -22.80 -26.50 -36.64
N TYR A 584 -22.22 -26.23 -37.80
CA TYR A 584 -22.83 -25.38 -38.81
C TYR A 584 -24.00 -26.08 -39.51
N GLU A 585 -23.84 -27.41 -39.81
CA GLU A 585 -24.90 -28.23 -40.42
C GLU A 585 -26.06 -28.51 -39.47
N SER A 586 -25.78 -28.60 -38.16
CA SER A 586 -26.82 -28.82 -37.12
C SER A 586 -27.84 -27.71 -37.07
N GLY A 587 -27.52 -26.50 -37.56
CA GLY A 587 -28.39 -25.34 -37.54
C GLY A 587 -28.61 -24.72 -36.16
N GLY A 588 -27.72 -25.01 -35.21
CA GLY A 588 -27.85 -24.61 -33.81
C GLY A 588 -27.27 -23.21 -33.49
N ALA A 589 -26.70 -23.09 -32.26
CA ALA A 589 -26.23 -21.81 -31.74
C ALA A 589 -25.03 -21.25 -32.53
N LEU A 590 -24.09 -22.10 -32.99
CA LEU A 590 -23.01 -21.66 -33.86
C LEU A 590 -23.50 -21.03 -35.15
N ARG A 591 -24.48 -21.66 -35.80
CA ARG A 591 -25.03 -21.12 -37.04
C ARG A 591 -25.75 -19.81 -36.80
N ALA A 592 -26.52 -19.68 -35.74
CA ALA A 592 -27.17 -18.43 -35.38
C ALA A 592 -26.17 -17.28 -35.12
N LEU A 593 -24.98 -17.58 -34.56
CA LEU A 593 -23.87 -16.62 -34.44
C LEU A 593 -23.31 -16.25 -35.81
N ALA A 594 -23.10 -17.23 -36.71
CA ALA A 594 -22.57 -17.02 -38.06
C ALA A 594 -23.52 -16.14 -38.90
N ASP A 595 -24.80 -16.43 -38.90
CA ASP A 595 -25.81 -15.68 -39.63
C ASP A 595 -25.92 -14.21 -39.15
N ARG A 596 -25.73 -13.96 -37.84
CA ARG A 596 -25.65 -12.59 -37.27
C ARG A 596 -24.40 -11.84 -37.73
N GLU A 597 -23.25 -12.51 -37.78
CA GLU A 597 -21.98 -11.89 -38.22
C GLU A 597 -22.02 -11.59 -39.71
N GLU A 598 -22.61 -12.47 -40.55
CA GLU A 598 -22.81 -12.26 -41.98
C GLU A 598 -23.83 -11.17 -42.28
N GLY A 599 -24.91 -11.08 -41.47
CA GLY A 599 -25.94 -10.04 -41.62
C GLY A 599 -25.52 -8.64 -41.14
N ALA A 600 -24.44 -8.56 -40.37
CA ALA A 600 -23.83 -7.29 -39.92
C ALA A 600 -22.76 -6.76 -40.89
N ARG A 601 -22.43 -7.52 -41.94
CA ARG A 601 -21.53 -7.15 -43.03
C ARG A 601 -22.30 -6.46 -44.14
#